data_1a4632a95833cf6adc11ec62e0f64053
#
_entry.id   1a4632a95833cf6adc11ec62e0f64053
#
_cell.length_a   1.000
_cell.length_b   1.000
_cell.length_c   1.000
_cell.angle_alpha   90.00
_cell.angle_beta   90.00
_cell.angle_gamma   90.00
#
_symmetry.space_group_name_H-M   'P 1'
#
loop_
_entity.id
_entity.type
_entity.pdbx_description
1 polymer ?
#
loop_
_entity_poly.entity_id
_entity_poly.type
_entity_poly.pdbx_seq_one_letter_code
_entity_poly.pdbx_strand_id
1 'polypeptide(L)'
;MSFLDLAVVCAVALAGPILATPKRWHLPVVLGELLAGVVLGASGLGVLDASEPTFSFLGGCGFVLVMFVAGTHVPVRDPRLRTSLRTGAVRAAVVGVVALVLGYAVASLVDTSHALMYAVLMASSSAAIVLPTLDSLRLTGRDVVDLLPQVAIADSLCIVLLPLVIDTDHVVRAAVGAVAVIMAGIVLWA
;
A
#
# COMPACT_ATOMS: atom_id res chain seq x y z
N MET A 1 -17.68 16.76 -9.66
CA MET A 1 -16.58 16.53 -10.63
C MET A 1 -17.03 16.95 -12.02
N SER A 2 -16.30 17.85 -12.67
CA SER A 2 -16.59 18.27 -14.05
C SER A 2 -15.92 17.35 -15.06
N PHE A 3 -16.34 17.37 -16.33
CA PHE A 3 -15.63 16.64 -17.38
C PHE A 3 -14.19 17.12 -17.56
N LEU A 4 -13.92 18.37 -17.21
CA LEU A 4 -12.58 18.95 -17.25
C LEU A 4 -11.70 18.32 -16.16
N ASP A 5 -12.22 18.13 -14.96
CA ASP A 5 -11.48 17.46 -13.85
C ASP A 5 -11.13 16.01 -14.22
N LEU A 6 -12.10 15.30 -14.84
CA LEU A 6 -11.86 13.95 -15.33
C LEU A 6 -10.79 13.91 -16.41
N ALA A 7 -10.83 14.87 -17.36
CA ALA A 7 -9.81 14.98 -18.40
C ALA A 7 -8.42 15.28 -17.82
N VAL A 8 -8.34 16.13 -16.79
CA VAL A 8 -7.09 16.42 -16.06
C VAL A 8 -6.59 15.15 -15.40
N VAL A 9 -7.43 14.39 -14.68
CA VAL A 9 -7.04 13.13 -14.05
C VAL A 9 -6.50 12.13 -15.07
N CYS A 10 -7.19 11.97 -16.22
CA CYS A 10 -6.73 11.08 -17.29
C CYS A 10 -5.41 11.54 -17.91
N ALA A 11 -5.24 12.85 -18.10
CA ALA A 11 -3.98 13.40 -18.62
C ALA A 11 -2.83 13.19 -17.64
N VAL A 12 -3.09 13.32 -16.35
CA VAL A 12 -2.11 13.12 -15.27
C VAL A 12 -1.74 11.65 -15.10
N ALA A 13 -2.67 10.74 -15.32
CA ALA A 13 -2.39 9.31 -15.31
C ALA A 13 -1.34 8.93 -16.39
N LEU A 14 -1.21 9.72 -17.46
CA LEU A 14 -0.15 9.55 -18.46
C LEU A 14 1.23 10.03 -17.98
N ALA A 15 1.29 10.82 -16.91
CA ALA A 15 2.55 11.32 -16.36
C ALA A 15 3.40 10.17 -15.79
N GLY A 16 2.78 9.15 -15.19
CA GLY A 16 3.47 7.96 -14.70
C GLY A 16 4.28 7.24 -15.78
N PRO A 17 3.65 6.79 -16.88
CA PRO A 17 4.35 6.18 -18.00
C PRO A 17 5.40 7.10 -18.64
N ILE A 18 5.13 8.40 -18.76
CA ILE A 18 6.07 9.38 -19.34
C ILE A 18 7.33 9.49 -18.44
N LEU A 19 7.17 9.60 -17.13
CA LEU A 19 8.28 9.67 -16.19
C LEU A 19 9.05 8.35 -16.08
N ALA A 20 8.40 7.21 -16.31
CA ALA A 20 9.04 5.90 -16.33
C ALA A 20 9.78 5.58 -17.65
N THR A 21 9.53 6.36 -18.73
CA THR A 21 10.15 6.14 -20.05
C THR A 21 11.69 6.23 -20.04
N PRO A 22 12.36 7.14 -19.28
CA PRO A 22 13.82 7.16 -19.22
C PRO A 22 14.36 5.95 -18.49
N LYS A 23 14.82 4.94 -19.22
CA LYS A 23 15.42 3.71 -18.67
C LYS A 23 16.55 3.94 -17.66
N ARG A 24 17.12 5.13 -17.64
CA ARG A 24 18.20 5.53 -16.70
C ARG A 24 17.73 5.64 -15.25
N TRP A 25 16.46 5.97 -15.02
CA TRP A 25 15.98 6.30 -13.69
C TRP A 25 15.26 5.14 -13.01
N HIS A 26 14.90 4.10 -13.77
CA HIS A 26 14.21 2.90 -13.26
C HIS A 26 13.04 3.22 -12.31
N LEU A 27 12.36 4.37 -12.58
CA LEU A 27 11.24 4.80 -11.75
C LEU A 27 10.00 3.96 -12.08
N PRO A 28 9.36 3.36 -11.10
CA PRO A 28 8.07 2.70 -11.29
C PRO A 28 7.02 3.71 -11.76
N VAL A 29 6.15 3.29 -12.67
CA VAL A 29 5.02 4.11 -13.18
C VAL A 29 4.20 4.70 -12.03
N VAL A 30 3.90 3.88 -11.01
CA VAL A 30 3.14 4.28 -9.83
C VAL A 30 3.77 5.46 -9.10
N LEU A 31 5.09 5.56 -9.06
CA LEU A 31 5.77 6.68 -8.40
C LEU A 31 5.50 8.01 -9.12
N GLY A 32 5.49 7.98 -10.45
CA GLY A 32 5.14 9.14 -11.27
C GLY A 32 3.69 9.59 -11.07
N GLU A 33 2.76 8.63 -10.98
CA GLU A 33 1.35 8.91 -10.71
C GLU A 33 1.13 9.50 -9.32
N LEU A 34 1.81 8.97 -8.29
CA LEU A 34 1.77 9.51 -6.93
C LEU A 34 2.31 10.94 -6.86
N LEU A 35 3.47 11.19 -7.47
CA LEU A 35 4.05 12.54 -7.52
C LEU A 35 3.13 13.53 -8.22
N ALA A 36 2.54 13.12 -9.34
CA ALA A 36 1.58 13.95 -10.07
C ALA A 36 0.32 14.22 -9.22
N GLY A 37 -0.17 13.24 -8.47
CA GLY A 37 -1.27 13.38 -7.52
C GLY A 37 -0.95 14.38 -6.39
N VAL A 38 0.26 14.34 -5.84
CA VAL A 38 0.72 15.30 -4.81
C VAL A 38 0.80 16.71 -5.38
N VAL A 39 1.35 16.87 -6.60
CA VAL A 39 1.51 18.20 -7.24
C VAL A 39 0.15 18.82 -7.56
N LEU A 40 -0.82 18.04 -8.04
CA LEU A 40 -2.12 18.56 -8.46
C LEU A 40 -3.19 18.53 -7.37
N GLY A 41 -2.96 17.77 -6.32
CA GLY A 41 -3.84 17.68 -5.16
C GLY A 41 -3.76 18.89 -4.24
N ALA A 42 -4.47 18.80 -3.12
CA ALA A 42 -4.58 19.86 -2.12
C ALA A 42 -3.23 20.31 -1.52
N SER A 43 -2.24 19.41 -1.49
CA SER A 43 -0.90 19.72 -0.98
C SER A 43 -0.03 20.52 -1.97
N GLY A 44 -0.41 20.56 -3.26
CA GLY A 44 0.32 21.25 -4.30
C GLY A 44 -0.49 22.41 -4.92
N LEU A 45 -0.92 22.23 -6.17
CA LEU A 45 -1.64 23.26 -6.94
C LEU A 45 -3.12 23.40 -6.57
N GLY A 46 -3.70 22.46 -5.82
CA GLY A 46 -5.09 22.48 -5.42
C GLY A 46 -6.09 22.37 -6.59
N VAL A 47 -5.65 21.80 -7.73
CA VAL A 47 -6.50 21.64 -8.92
C VAL A 47 -7.52 20.51 -8.73
N LEU A 48 -7.12 19.48 -7.97
CA LEU A 48 -7.96 18.32 -7.70
C LEU A 48 -8.38 18.32 -6.22
N ASP A 49 -9.68 18.26 -5.99
CA ASP A 49 -10.26 18.15 -4.65
C ASP A 49 -10.57 16.67 -4.34
N ALA A 50 -9.78 16.07 -3.47
CA ALA A 50 -9.95 14.69 -3.02
C ALA A 50 -11.22 14.49 -2.17
N SER A 51 -11.81 15.55 -1.61
CA SER A 51 -13.04 15.50 -0.82
C SER A 51 -14.30 15.44 -1.67
N GLU A 52 -14.19 15.70 -2.96
CA GLU A 52 -15.34 15.64 -3.88
C GLU A 52 -15.83 14.19 -4.02
N PRO A 53 -17.13 13.91 -3.79
CA PRO A 53 -17.66 12.56 -3.68
C PRO A 53 -17.39 11.67 -4.90
N THR A 54 -17.51 12.19 -6.10
CA THR A 54 -17.27 11.43 -7.33
C THR A 54 -15.79 11.07 -7.48
N PHE A 55 -14.89 12.00 -7.15
CA PHE A 55 -13.45 11.77 -7.19
C PHE A 55 -13.04 10.72 -6.17
N SER A 56 -13.53 10.84 -4.93
CA SER A 56 -13.30 9.87 -3.85
C SER A 56 -13.82 8.48 -4.21
N PHE A 57 -15.01 8.38 -4.81
CA PHE A 57 -15.58 7.11 -5.28
C PHE A 57 -14.73 6.47 -6.38
N LEU A 58 -14.33 7.23 -7.40
CA LEU A 58 -13.48 6.74 -8.49
C LEU A 58 -12.10 6.31 -7.97
N GLY A 59 -11.52 7.07 -7.04
CA GLY A 59 -10.28 6.72 -6.38
C GLY A 59 -10.38 5.40 -5.60
N GLY A 60 -11.48 5.21 -4.86
CA GLY A 60 -11.79 3.96 -4.18
C GLY A 60 -11.93 2.77 -5.14
N CYS A 61 -12.65 2.93 -6.25
CA CYS A 61 -12.74 1.91 -7.29
C CYS A 61 -11.37 1.56 -7.90
N GLY A 62 -10.56 2.59 -8.22
CA GLY A 62 -9.21 2.39 -8.72
C GLY A 62 -8.33 1.63 -7.74
N PHE A 63 -8.38 2.01 -6.46
CA PHE A 63 -7.64 1.31 -5.40
C PHE A 63 -8.03 -0.16 -5.29
N VAL A 64 -9.33 -0.47 -5.27
CA VAL A 64 -9.84 -1.86 -5.22
C VAL A 64 -9.36 -2.67 -6.43
N LEU A 65 -9.40 -2.09 -7.64
CA LEU A 65 -8.94 -2.75 -8.85
C LEU A 65 -7.42 -3.03 -8.80
N VAL A 66 -6.62 -2.07 -8.37
CA VAL A 66 -5.15 -2.25 -8.21
C VAL A 66 -4.86 -3.34 -7.19
N MET A 67 -5.55 -3.34 -6.04
CA MET A 67 -5.38 -4.39 -5.02
C MET A 67 -5.83 -5.76 -5.51
N PHE A 68 -6.92 -5.83 -6.26
CA PHE A 68 -7.38 -7.09 -6.88
C PHE A 68 -6.33 -7.65 -7.86
N VAL A 69 -5.82 -6.81 -8.77
CA VAL A 69 -4.78 -7.20 -9.72
C VAL A 69 -3.51 -7.64 -8.98
N ALA A 70 -3.06 -6.87 -7.98
CA ALA A 70 -1.91 -7.25 -7.15
C ALA A 70 -2.12 -8.62 -6.47
N GLY A 71 -3.32 -8.87 -5.93
CA GLY A 71 -3.70 -10.16 -5.34
C GLY A 71 -3.63 -11.33 -6.32
N THR A 72 -3.99 -11.14 -7.59
CA THR A 72 -3.93 -12.20 -8.61
C THR A 72 -2.51 -12.64 -8.95
N HIS A 73 -1.51 -11.80 -8.69
CA HIS A 73 -0.11 -12.11 -8.95
C HIS A 73 0.54 -12.94 -7.82
N VAL A 74 -0.13 -13.12 -6.68
CA VAL A 74 0.39 -13.95 -5.59
C VAL A 74 0.28 -15.43 -5.97
N PRO A 75 1.38 -16.19 -6.05
CA PRO A 75 1.38 -17.59 -6.47
C PRO A 75 0.93 -18.50 -5.31
N VAL A 76 -0.32 -18.40 -4.90
CA VAL A 76 -0.89 -19.09 -3.73
C VAL A 76 -0.79 -20.63 -3.79
N ARG A 77 -0.60 -21.21 -4.98
CA ARG A 77 -0.45 -22.65 -5.19
C ARG A 77 1.01 -23.14 -5.20
N ASP A 78 1.99 -22.24 -5.06
CA ASP A 78 3.40 -22.65 -5.02
C ASP A 78 3.70 -23.34 -3.67
N PRO A 79 4.16 -24.62 -3.67
CA PRO A 79 4.54 -25.31 -2.43
C PRO A 79 5.63 -24.60 -1.64
N ARG A 80 6.46 -23.79 -2.29
CA ARG A 80 7.51 -22.98 -1.67
C ARG A 80 6.95 -21.86 -0.82
N LEU A 81 5.70 -21.42 -1.09
CA LEU A 81 5.05 -20.35 -0.35
C LEU A 81 4.92 -20.68 1.13
N ARG A 82 4.65 -21.96 1.49
CA ARG A 82 4.54 -22.37 2.91
C ARG A 82 5.85 -22.19 3.67
N THR A 83 6.97 -22.49 3.03
CA THR A 83 8.30 -22.30 3.65
C THR A 83 8.66 -20.81 3.71
N SER A 84 8.36 -20.07 2.64
CA SER A 84 8.57 -18.63 2.56
C SER A 84 7.66 -17.82 3.48
N LEU A 85 6.45 -18.32 3.80
CA LEU A 85 5.55 -17.69 4.78
C LEU A 85 6.19 -17.57 6.17
N ARG A 86 6.85 -18.63 6.63
CA ARG A 86 7.53 -18.60 7.95
C ARG A 86 8.67 -17.58 7.95
N THR A 87 9.48 -17.59 6.89
CA THR A 87 10.59 -16.63 6.75
C THR A 87 10.06 -15.21 6.61
N GLY A 88 9.02 -15.01 5.80
CA GLY A 88 8.35 -13.73 5.62
C GLY A 88 7.75 -13.19 6.92
N ALA A 89 7.08 -14.05 7.70
CA ALA A 89 6.52 -13.67 9.00
C ALA A 89 7.59 -13.25 10.01
N VAL A 90 8.71 -14.00 10.07
CA VAL A 90 9.84 -13.63 10.94
C VAL A 90 10.44 -12.29 10.52
N ARG A 91 10.66 -12.09 9.22
CA ARG A 91 11.17 -10.81 8.70
C ARG A 91 10.21 -9.66 8.96
N ALA A 92 8.91 -9.87 8.75
CA ALA A 92 7.89 -8.87 9.06
C ALA A 92 7.85 -8.52 10.55
N ALA A 93 7.99 -9.52 11.42
CA ALA A 93 8.07 -9.31 12.88
C ALA A 93 9.32 -8.50 13.28
N VAL A 94 10.49 -8.81 12.70
CA VAL A 94 11.71 -8.02 12.94
C VAL A 94 11.54 -6.57 12.47
N VAL A 95 10.99 -6.35 11.28
CA VAL A 95 10.70 -5.01 10.76
C VAL A 95 9.71 -4.30 11.69
N GLY A 96 8.67 -4.98 12.18
CA GLY A 96 7.71 -4.44 13.12
C GLY A 96 8.34 -3.98 14.43
N VAL A 97 9.25 -4.79 15.00
CA VAL A 97 9.98 -4.43 16.23
C VAL A 97 10.87 -3.21 16.00
N VAL A 98 11.62 -3.19 14.91
CA VAL A 98 12.47 -2.04 14.56
C VAL A 98 11.62 -0.79 14.33
N ALA A 99 10.49 -0.91 13.63
CA ALA A 99 9.56 0.18 13.40
C ALA A 99 8.93 0.70 14.70
N LEU A 100 8.64 -0.16 15.67
CA LEU A 100 8.19 0.25 17.00
C LEU A 100 9.23 1.12 17.70
N VAL A 101 10.48 0.67 17.73
CA VAL A 101 11.58 1.43 18.37
C VAL A 101 11.77 2.79 17.67
N LEU A 102 11.81 2.79 16.34
CA LEU A 102 11.96 4.03 15.56
C LEU A 102 10.75 4.94 15.68
N GLY A 103 9.53 4.40 15.70
CA GLY A 103 8.31 5.16 15.87
C GLY A 103 8.26 5.88 17.23
N TYR A 104 8.68 5.21 18.30
CA TYR A 104 8.84 5.84 19.60
C TYR A 104 9.95 6.90 19.60
N ALA A 105 11.09 6.64 18.97
CA ALA A 105 12.17 7.61 18.85
C ALA A 105 11.72 8.88 18.09
N VAL A 106 11.03 8.71 16.95
CA VAL A 106 10.49 9.85 16.19
C VAL A 106 9.46 10.62 17.00
N ALA A 107 8.52 9.93 17.67
CA ALA A 107 7.52 10.57 18.50
C ALA A 107 8.14 11.41 19.63
N SER A 108 9.21 10.92 20.24
CA SER A 108 9.96 11.66 21.28
C SER A 108 10.73 12.85 20.75
N LEU A 109 11.23 12.77 19.49
CA LEU A 109 11.94 13.88 18.84
C LEU A 109 11.01 15.01 18.40
N VAL A 110 9.78 14.68 18.00
CA VAL A 110 8.78 15.62 17.51
C VAL A 110 7.81 16.07 18.62
N ASP A 111 7.99 15.53 19.83
CA ASP A 111 7.15 15.79 21.01
C ASP A 111 5.66 15.51 20.74
N THR A 112 5.37 14.33 20.18
CA THR A 112 4.01 13.90 19.87
C THR A 112 3.63 12.62 20.61
N SER A 113 2.32 12.45 20.90
CA SER A 113 1.78 11.24 21.53
C SER A 113 1.49 10.10 20.54
N HIS A 114 1.79 10.28 19.23
CA HIS A 114 1.38 9.35 18.17
C HIS A 114 2.44 8.30 17.80
N ALA A 115 3.19 7.81 18.77
CA ALA A 115 4.28 6.84 18.56
C ALA A 115 3.84 5.57 17.80
N LEU A 116 2.67 5.02 18.14
CA LEU A 116 2.13 3.83 17.47
C LEU A 116 1.77 4.11 16.01
N MET A 117 1.25 5.29 15.69
CA MET A 117 0.96 5.69 14.32
C MET A 117 2.26 5.74 13.48
N TYR A 118 3.31 6.36 14.00
CA TYR A 118 4.61 6.36 13.33
C TYR A 118 5.18 4.95 13.16
N ALA A 119 5.04 4.10 14.18
CA ALA A 119 5.49 2.71 14.11
C ALA A 119 4.75 1.92 13.03
N VAL A 120 3.42 2.02 12.94
CA VAL A 120 2.62 1.36 11.91
C VAL A 120 2.98 1.87 10.52
N LEU A 121 3.12 3.19 10.34
CA LEU A 121 3.53 3.78 9.07
C LEU A 121 4.94 3.33 8.63
N MET A 122 5.89 3.22 9.57
CA MET A 122 7.24 2.74 9.29
C MET A 122 7.31 1.23 9.03
N ALA A 123 6.44 0.45 9.67
CA ALA A 123 6.33 -1.00 9.44
C ALA A 123 5.61 -1.34 8.14
N SER A 124 4.83 -0.39 7.61
CA SER A 124 4.07 -0.62 6.40
C SER A 124 4.98 -0.87 5.20
N SER A 125 4.56 -1.79 4.36
CA SER A 125 5.11 -1.94 3.02
C SER A 125 3.96 -1.82 2.03
N SER A 126 4.28 -1.58 0.76
CA SER A 126 3.23 -1.46 -0.26
C SER A 126 3.46 -2.48 -1.37
N ALA A 127 2.60 -3.50 -1.41
CA ALA A 127 2.59 -4.46 -2.50
C ALA A 127 2.35 -3.77 -3.85
N ALA A 128 1.54 -2.71 -3.86
CA ALA A 128 1.24 -1.92 -5.05
C ALA A 128 2.47 -1.22 -5.65
N ILE A 129 3.49 -0.93 -4.84
CA ILE A 129 4.76 -0.34 -5.31
C ILE A 129 5.80 -1.43 -5.56
N VAL A 130 5.91 -2.39 -4.65
CA VAL A 130 6.95 -3.44 -4.71
C VAL A 130 6.77 -4.34 -5.93
N LEU A 131 5.55 -4.83 -6.20
CA LEU A 131 5.32 -5.77 -7.30
C LEU A 131 5.62 -5.16 -8.68
N PRO A 132 5.10 -3.98 -9.06
CA PRO A 132 5.46 -3.35 -10.33
C PRO A 132 6.94 -3.01 -10.43
N THR A 133 7.60 -2.68 -9.31
CA THR A 133 9.03 -2.40 -9.28
C THR A 133 9.83 -3.66 -9.59
N LEU A 134 9.52 -4.79 -8.95
CA LEU A 134 10.16 -6.08 -9.21
C LEU A 134 10.00 -6.50 -10.68
N ASP A 135 8.79 -6.32 -11.22
CA ASP A 135 8.48 -6.64 -12.62
C ASP A 135 9.24 -5.72 -13.59
N SER A 136 9.24 -4.42 -13.35
CA SER A 136 9.95 -3.44 -14.19
C SER A 136 11.46 -3.67 -14.23
N LEU A 137 12.04 -4.09 -13.11
CA LEU A 137 13.45 -4.43 -12.98
C LEU A 137 13.77 -5.87 -13.41
N ARG A 138 12.75 -6.66 -13.79
CA ARG A 138 12.85 -8.08 -14.15
C ARG A 138 13.58 -8.90 -13.09
N LEU A 139 13.40 -8.56 -11.83
CA LEU A 139 13.99 -9.27 -10.72
C LEU A 139 13.23 -10.57 -10.51
N THR A 140 13.98 -11.68 -10.60
CA THR A 140 13.47 -13.04 -10.39
C THR A 140 14.42 -13.77 -9.48
N GLY A 141 13.93 -14.78 -8.77
CA GLY A 141 14.76 -15.62 -7.93
C GLY A 141 14.17 -15.90 -6.57
N ARG A 142 14.92 -16.60 -5.75
CA ARG A 142 14.50 -17.05 -4.42
C ARG A 142 14.21 -15.89 -3.49
N ASP A 143 15.03 -14.85 -3.54
CA ASP A 143 14.87 -13.68 -2.67
C ASP A 143 13.57 -12.93 -2.94
N VAL A 144 13.12 -12.87 -4.22
CA VAL A 144 11.84 -12.28 -4.60
C VAL A 144 10.69 -13.11 -4.05
N VAL A 145 10.76 -14.44 -4.16
CA VAL A 145 9.73 -15.34 -3.62
C VAL A 145 9.62 -15.22 -2.10
N ASP A 146 10.75 -15.02 -1.41
CA ASP A 146 10.77 -14.84 0.05
C ASP A 146 10.30 -13.43 0.47
N LEU A 147 10.44 -12.42 -0.38
CA LEU A 147 10.00 -11.05 -0.12
C LEU A 147 8.47 -10.91 -0.20
N LEU A 148 7.82 -11.62 -1.13
CA LEU A 148 6.38 -11.49 -1.36
C LEU A 148 5.53 -11.75 -0.11
N PRO A 149 5.72 -12.84 0.66
CA PRO A 149 4.97 -13.06 1.89
C PRO A 149 5.23 -12.00 2.96
N GLN A 150 6.46 -11.50 3.06
CA GLN A 150 6.81 -10.42 4.00
C GLN A 150 6.03 -9.15 3.69
N VAL A 151 6.02 -8.74 2.42
CA VAL A 151 5.29 -7.56 1.94
C VAL A 151 3.79 -7.73 2.16
N ALA A 152 3.23 -8.90 1.80
CA ALA A 152 1.80 -9.18 1.97
C ALA A 152 1.37 -9.14 3.45
N ILE A 153 2.18 -9.70 4.35
CA ILE A 153 1.91 -9.68 5.80
C ILE A 153 1.98 -8.24 6.33
N ALA A 154 3.03 -7.49 5.98
CA ALA A 154 3.23 -6.13 6.46
C ALA A 154 2.12 -5.20 5.95
N ASP A 155 1.73 -5.31 4.69
CA ASP A 155 0.65 -4.52 4.07
C ASP A 155 -0.71 -4.84 4.73
N SER A 156 -1.02 -6.13 4.89
CA SER A 156 -2.25 -6.56 5.56
C SER A 156 -2.32 -6.10 7.01
N LEU A 157 -1.22 -6.19 7.75
CA LEU A 157 -1.16 -5.72 9.14
C LEU A 157 -1.34 -4.20 9.21
N CYS A 158 -0.72 -3.45 8.30
CA CYS A 158 -0.86 -2.00 8.25
C CYS A 158 -2.32 -1.58 7.99
N ILE A 159 -3.00 -2.22 7.04
CA ILE A 159 -4.42 -1.95 6.72
C ILE A 159 -5.32 -2.18 7.94
N VAL A 160 -5.02 -3.19 8.76
CA VAL A 160 -5.80 -3.49 9.96
C VAL A 160 -5.41 -2.59 11.14
N LEU A 161 -4.12 -2.35 11.35
CA LEU A 161 -3.61 -1.63 12.52
C LEU A 161 -3.78 -0.11 12.39
N LEU A 162 -3.69 0.44 11.17
CA LEU A 162 -3.75 1.89 10.97
C LEU A 162 -5.08 2.49 11.45
N PRO A 163 -6.26 1.97 11.08
CA PRO A 163 -7.53 2.46 11.62
C PRO A 163 -7.64 2.31 13.13
N LEU A 164 -7.08 1.22 13.70
CA LEU A 164 -7.12 0.97 15.14
C LEU A 164 -6.29 2.00 15.93
N VAL A 165 -5.24 2.54 15.33
CA VAL A 165 -4.35 3.53 15.96
C VAL A 165 -4.85 4.96 15.76
N ILE A 166 -5.49 5.26 14.61
CA ILE A 166 -5.98 6.60 14.28
C ILE A 166 -7.33 6.88 14.94
N ASP A 167 -8.25 5.91 14.89
CA ASP A 167 -9.63 6.09 15.31
C ASP A 167 -10.04 4.99 16.30
N THR A 168 -9.81 5.28 17.58
CA THR A 168 -10.15 4.37 18.67
C THR A 168 -11.65 4.18 18.85
N ASP A 169 -12.48 5.11 18.40
CA ASP A 169 -13.94 5.07 18.56
C ASP A 169 -14.61 4.10 17.59
N HIS A 170 -13.96 3.82 16.44
CA HIS A 170 -14.48 2.89 15.42
C HIS A 170 -13.72 1.57 15.35
N VAL A 171 -12.84 1.28 16.30
CA VAL A 171 -12.03 0.04 16.39
C VAL A 171 -12.86 -1.23 16.21
N VAL A 172 -14.02 -1.31 16.89
CA VAL A 172 -14.88 -2.49 16.80
C VAL A 172 -15.40 -2.70 15.38
N ARG A 173 -15.80 -1.62 14.71
CA ARG A 173 -16.31 -1.69 13.33
C ARG A 173 -15.22 -2.09 12.34
N ALA A 174 -14.01 -1.55 12.50
CA ALA A 174 -12.85 -1.91 11.69
C ALA A 174 -12.44 -3.37 11.92
N ALA A 175 -12.42 -3.83 13.18
CA ALA A 175 -12.11 -5.22 13.52
C ALA A 175 -13.15 -6.21 12.95
N VAL A 176 -14.44 -5.90 13.04
CA VAL A 176 -15.51 -6.72 12.44
C VAL A 176 -15.36 -6.77 10.93
N GLY A 177 -15.05 -5.65 10.28
CA GLY A 177 -14.78 -5.61 8.83
C GLY A 177 -13.60 -6.49 8.42
N ALA A 178 -12.49 -6.41 9.15
CA ALA A 178 -11.30 -7.23 8.91
C ALA A 178 -11.59 -8.74 9.07
N VAL A 179 -12.29 -9.11 10.15
CA VAL A 179 -12.71 -10.51 10.37
C VAL A 179 -13.64 -10.98 9.25
N ALA A 180 -14.61 -10.18 8.83
CA ALA A 180 -15.52 -10.52 7.74
C ALA A 180 -14.78 -10.79 6.42
N VAL A 181 -13.78 -9.96 6.08
CA VAL A 181 -12.96 -10.14 4.88
C VAL A 181 -12.12 -11.43 4.98
N ILE A 182 -11.50 -11.69 6.12
CA ILE A 182 -10.72 -12.92 6.34
C ILE A 182 -11.62 -14.16 6.20
N MET A 183 -12.79 -14.12 6.83
CA MET A 183 -13.75 -15.23 6.74
C MET A 183 -14.25 -15.46 5.31
N ALA A 184 -14.57 -14.38 4.59
CA ALA A 184 -14.94 -14.48 3.17
C ALA A 184 -13.80 -15.07 2.33
N GLY A 185 -12.55 -14.69 2.58
CA GLY A 185 -11.38 -15.27 1.93
C GLY A 185 -11.24 -16.77 2.20
N ILE A 186 -11.43 -17.21 3.44
CA ILE A 186 -11.38 -18.62 3.82
C ILE A 186 -12.50 -19.43 3.12
N VAL A 187 -13.72 -18.89 3.09
CA VAL A 187 -14.88 -19.54 2.43
C VAL A 187 -14.66 -19.65 0.93
N LEU A 188 -14.10 -18.64 0.28
CA LEU A 188 -13.79 -18.68 -1.16
C LEU A 188 -12.61 -19.62 -1.49
N TRP A 189 -11.78 -19.91 -0.50
CA TRP A 189 -10.64 -20.84 -0.65
C TRP A 189 -11.03 -22.31 -0.46
N ALA A 190 -12.06 -22.60 0.33
CA ALA A 190 -12.52 -23.95 0.63
C ALA A 190 -13.30 -24.60 -0.53
#